data_24b145d646687cc372baa18976f7adfe
#
_entry.id   24b145d646687cc372baa18976f7adfe
#
_cell.length_a   1.000
_cell.length_b   1.000
_cell.length_c   1.000
_cell.angle_alpha   90.00
_cell.angle_beta   90.00
_cell.angle_gamma   90.00
#
_symmetry.space_group_name_H-M   'P 1'
#
loop_
_entity.id
_entity.type
_entity.pdbx_description
1 polymer ?
#
loop_
_entity_poly.entity_id
_entity_poly.type
_entity_poly.pdbx_seq_one_letter_code
_entity_poly.pdbx_strand_id
1 'polypeptide(L)'
;MTTATSRSPVFAVVPASGRAHADHGWLDTYYSFSFADYYDPANENWGALRVFNDDTIAGGAGFPPHPHRDMEIVTYVLSGELAHRDSMGNHGVVGAGGVQFMSAGTGVTHSEYNNKADEPLHLVQMWVLPGRLGIPPSYGEMAFDVDDRRNRWLDIVSGDPAVDAPIRITQNATFRVTRLENATIETQFASERYGFLFVAGGSAQANGERLNAGDAVRLYDVRTLRVSGDAELVLWDLPGVTP
;
A
#
# COMPACT_ATOMS: atom_id res chain seq x y z
N MET A 1 -25.15 6.03 -28.28
CA MET A 1 -25.04 5.12 -27.13
C MET A 1 -23.76 4.34 -27.32
N THR A 2 -22.69 4.79 -26.69
CA THR A 2 -21.39 4.09 -26.70
C THR A 2 -21.51 2.91 -25.74
N THR A 3 -21.52 1.69 -26.28
CA THR A 3 -21.46 0.47 -25.49
C THR A 3 -20.11 0.47 -24.78
N ALA A 4 -20.12 0.70 -23.46
CA ALA A 4 -18.94 0.47 -22.64
C ALA A 4 -18.60 -1.02 -22.79
N THR A 5 -17.47 -1.31 -23.41
CA THR A 5 -16.89 -2.66 -23.44
C THR A 5 -16.56 -3.03 -21.98
N SER A 6 -17.37 -3.90 -21.38
CA SER A 6 -17.08 -4.40 -20.03
C SER A 6 -15.76 -5.18 -20.09
N ARG A 7 -14.77 -4.72 -19.35
CA ARG A 7 -13.52 -5.46 -19.14
C ARG A 7 -13.86 -6.76 -18.41
N SER A 8 -13.29 -7.88 -18.86
CA SER A 8 -13.47 -9.17 -18.17
C SER A 8 -12.87 -9.13 -16.76
N PRO A 9 -13.46 -9.86 -15.79
CA PRO A 9 -12.87 -10.03 -14.47
C PRO A 9 -11.42 -10.53 -14.53
N VAL A 10 -10.57 -10.01 -13.66
CA VAL A 10 -9.15 -10.36 -13.57
C VAL A 10 -8.84 -10.88 -12.17
N PHE A 11 -8.17 -12.02 -12.11
CA PHE A 11 -7.45 -12.52 -10.95
C PHE A 11 -6.06 -12.93 -11.43
N ALA A 12 -5.06 -12.12 -11.19
CA ALA A 12 -3.71 -12.33 -11.72
C ALA A 12 -2.66 -12.31 -10.61
N VAL A 13 -1.99 -13.43 -10.41
CA VAL A 13 -0.85 -13.52 -9.50
C VAL A 13 0.36 -12.83 -10.15
N VAL A 14 1.01 -11.96 -9.41
CA VAL A 14 2.27 -11.31 -9.74
C VAL A 14 3.31 -11.86 -8.77
N PRO A 15 4.17 -12.80 -9.21
CA PRO A 15 5.18 -13.38 -8.34
C PRO A 15 6.23 -12.35 -7.93
N ALA A 16 6.82 -12.49 -6.76
CA ALA A 16 7.89 -11.62 -6.26
C ALA A 16 9.04 -11.47 -7.28
N SER A 17 9.41 -12.58 -7.94
CA SER A 17 10.45 -12.62 -8.98
C SER A 17 10.09 -11.88 -10.27
N GLY A 18 8.83 -11.51 -10.46
CA GLY A 18 8.35 -10.74 -11.61
C GLY A 18 8.29 -9.24 -11.37
N ARG A 19 8.60 -8.78 -10.16
CA ARG A 19 8.68 -7.34 -9.85
C ARG A 19 10.04 -6.76 -10.27
N ALA A 20 10.05 -5.51 -10.70
CA ALA A 20 11.32 -4.80 -10.95
C ALA A 20 12.05 -4.59 -9.62
N HIS A 21 13.37 -4.73 -9.66
CA HIS A 21 14.24 -4.65 -8.48
C HIS A 21 15.35 -3.64 -8.71
N ALA A 22 15.66 -2.86 -7.69
CA ALA A 22 16.84 -1.99 -7.66
C ALA A 22 17.52 -2.07 -6.29
N ASP A 23 18.85 -2.11 -6.30
CA ASP A 23 19.69 -2.04 -5.11
C ASP A 23 20.62 -0.81 -5.23
N HIS A 24 20.40 0.16 -4.35
CA HIS A 24 21.18 1.41 -4.26
C HIS A 24 22.20 1.37 -3.12
N GLY A 25 22.45 0.19 -2.52
CA GLY A 25 23.32 -0.02 -1.37
C GLY A 25 22.67 0.35 -0.03
N TRP A 26 22.04 1.49 0.06
CA TRP A 26 21.30 1.92 1.25
C TRP A 26 19.81 1.58 1.18
N LEU A 27 19.27 1.34 -0.02
CA LEU A 27 17.89 1.00 -0.32
C LEU A 27 17.86 -0.21 -1.24
N ASP A 28 17.27 -1.30 -0.78
CA ASP A 28 16.86 -2.45 -1.58
C ASP A 28 15.34 -2.35 -1.80
N THR A 29 14.90 -2.24 -3.06
CA THR A 29 13.50 -1.93 -3.40
C THR A 29 12.95 -2.78 -4.52
N TYR A 30 11.69 -3.22 -4.37
CA TYR A 30 10.93 -3.93 -5.39
C TYR A 30 9.72 -3.11 -5.82
N TYR A 31 9.66 -2.76 -7.10
CA TYR A 31 8.59 -1.95 -7.69
C TYR A 31 7.49 -2.82 -8.27
N SER A 32 6.23 -2.57 -7.88
CA SER A 32 5.08 -3.21 -8.51
C SER A 32 4.56 -2.43 -9.73
N PHE A 33 4.93 -1.16 -9.87
CA PHE A 33 4.57 -0.25 -10.97
C PHE A 33 5.77 0.61 -11.37
N SER A 34 5.67 1.26 -12.53
CA SER A 34 6.68 2.21 -13.01
C SER A 34 6.96 3.29 -11.96
N PHE A 35 8.21 3.38 -11.52
CA PHE A 35 8.66 4.31 -10.50
C PHE A 35 10.16 4.59 -10.66
N ALA A 36 10.59 5.83 -10.40
CA ALA A 36 11.97 6.29 -10.54
C ALA A 36 12.54 5.92 -11.93
N ASP A 37 13.64 5.17 -11.99
CA ASP A 37 14.28 4.77 -13.23
C ASP A 37 13.65 3.53 -13.90
N TYR A 38 12.72 2.86 -13.20
CA TYR A 38 11.95 1.76 -13.79
C TYR A 38 10.73 2.29 -14.53
N TYR A 39 10.67 2.05 -15.84
CA TYR A 39 9.54 2.45 -16.67
C TYR A 39 9.05 1.32 -17.58
N ASP A 40 7.79 0.96 -17.39
CA ASP A 40 7.01 0.06 -18.23
C ASP A 40 5.64 0.70 -18.49
N PRO A 41 5.34 1.17 -19.72
CA PRO A 41 4.08 1.85 -20.03
C PRO A 41 2.84 0.94 -19.89
N ALA A 42 3.02 -0.37 -19.86
CA ALA A 42 1.94 -1.33 -19.59
C ALA A 42 1.71 -1.54 -18.08
N ASN A 43 2.56 -0.96 -17.22
CA ASN A 43 2.57 -1.21 -15.78
C ASN A 43 2.74 0.08 -14.97
N GLU A 44 1.90 1.09 -15.23
CA GLU A 44 1.99 2.38 -14.54
C GLU A 44 1.15 2.44 -13.27
N ASN A 45 0.02 1.70 -13.21
CA ASN A 45 -0.91 1.71 -12.09
C ASN A 45 -1.86 0.51 -12.12
N TRP A 46 -2.59 0.30 -11.01
CA TRP A 46 -3.70 -0.64 -10.94
C TRP A 46 -4.90 0.02 -10.27
N GLY A 47 -5.92 0.40 -11.05
CA GLY A 47 -6.95 1.32 -10.57
C GLY A 47 -6.27 2.61 -10.08
N ALA A 48 -6.71 3.16 -8.96
CA ALA A 48 -6.12 4.37 -8.38
C ALA A 48 -4.76 4.16 -7.70
N LEU A 49 -4.26 2.93 -7.55
CA LEU A 49 -2.94 2.64 -6.96
C LEU A 49 -1.84 2.92 -7.97
N ARG A 50 -1.06 3.97 -7.73
CA ARG A 50 0.00 4.46 -8.63
C ARG A 50 1.39 3.92 -8.28
N VAL A 51 1.67 3.71 -6.99
CA VAL A 51 2.94 3.18 -6.49
C VAL A 51 2.66 2.11 -5.44
N PHE A 52 3.42 1.04 -5.50
CA PHE A 52 3.54 0.04 -4.46
C PHE A 52 4.99 -0.46 -4.45
N ASN A 53 5.77 0.07 -3.54
CA ASN A 53 7.17 -0.28 -3.34
C ASN A 53 7.32 -1.08 -2.05
N ASP A 54 8.15 -2.10 -2.11
CA ASP A 54 8.52 -2.97 -1.00
C ASP A 54 10.01 -2.69 -0.74
N ASP A 55 10.28 -1.89 0.31
CA ASP A 55 11.54 -1.20 0.55
C ASP A 55 12.22 -1.72 1.80
N THR A 56 13.51 -2.06 1.68
CA THR A 56 14.41 -2.29 2.82
C THR A 56 15.46 -1.19 2.87
N ILE A 57 15.46 -0.41 3.95
CA ILE A 57 16.31 0.77 4.13
C ILE A 57 17.38 0.46 5.18
N ALA A 58 18.64 0.63 4.85
CA ALA A 58 19.76 0.42 5.76
C ALA A 58 19.69 1.33 6.99
N GLY A 59 20.33 0.92 8.09
CA GLY A 59 20.37 1.69 9.33
C GLY A 59 20.85 3.12 9.14
N GLY A 60 20.13 4.11 9.65
CA GLY A 60 20.43 5.54 9.55
C GLY A 60 20.30 6.16 8.17
N ALA A 61 19.99 5.36 7.14
CA ALA A 61 19.75 5.83 5.78
C ALA A 61 18.28 6.24 5.56
N GLY A 62 17.98 6.84 4.42
CA GLY A 62 16.63 7.26 4.10
C GLY A 62 16.58 8.25 2.94
N PHE A 63 15.40 8.78 2.72
CA PHE A 63 15.09 9.75 1.68
C PHE A 63 15.25 11.17 2.22
N PRO A 64 16.21 11.98 1.70
CA PRO A 64 16.38 13.36 2.08
C PRO A 64 15.16 14.21 1.68
N PRO A 65 15.06 15.48 2.10
CA PRO A 65 13.93 16.35 1.76
C PRO A 65 13.61 16.36 0.26
N HIS A 66 12.39 15.95 -0.09
CA HIS A 66 11.87 15.91 -1.45
C HIS A 66 10.39 16.31 -1.49
N PRO A 67 9.91 16.91 -2.58
CA PRO A 67 8.57 17.45 -2.67
C PRO A 67 7.57 16.43 -3.23
N HIS A 68 6.31 16.56 -2.78
CA HIS A 68 5.14 15.91 -3.37
C HIS A 68 4.01 16.90 -3.59
N ARG A 69 3.13 16.58 -4.53
CA ARG A 69 1.89 17.32 -4.81
C ARG A 69 0.81 16.35 -5.28
N ASP A 70 -0.43 16.61 -4.83
CA ASP A 70 -1.63 15.90 -5.30
C ASP A 70 -1.46 14.37 -5.32
N MET A 71 -1.03 13.82 -4.17
CA MET A 71 -0.85 12.38 -3.96
C MET A 71 -1.24 12.00 -2.53
N GLU A 72 -1.90 10.86 -2.37
CA GLU A 72 -2.15 10.23 -1.07
C GLU A 72 -1.08 9.16 -0.87
N ILE A 73 -0.22 9.34 0.13
CA ILE A 73 0.93 8.47 0.41
C ILE A 73 0.68 7.75 1.71
N VAL A 74 0.73 6.42 1.67
CA VAL A 74 0.53 5.54 2.82
C VAL A 74 1.75 4.64 2.95
N THR A 75 2.36 4.63 4.12
CA THR A 75 3.48 3.73 4.44
C THR A 75 3.07 2.79 5.57
N TYR A 76 3.22 1.49 5.35
CA TYR A 76 3.01 0.45 6.36
C TYR A 76 4.36 -0.16 6.73
N VAL A 77 4.72 -0.08 8.01
CA VAL A 77 6.00 -0.57 8.52
C VAL A 77 5.89 -2.05 8.87
N LEU A 78 6.71 -2.88 8.24
CA LEU A 78 6.78 -4.33 8.49
C LEU A 78 7.75 -4.68 9.61
N SER A 79 8.93 -4.03 9.65
CA SER A 79 9.91 -4.14 10.73
C SER A 79 10.79 -2.89 10.82
N GLY A 80 11.36 -2.62 11.98
CA GLY A 80 12.14 -1.41 12.21
C GLY A 80 11.29 -0.21 12.59
N GLU A 81 11.81 0.99 12.39
CA GLU A 81 11.16 2.26 12.74
C GLU A 81 11.41 3.31 11.64
N LEU A 82 10.34 3.90 11.12
CA LEU A 82 10.37 4.99 10.16
C LEU A 82 10.24 6.33 10.86
N ALA A 83 11.21 7.23 10.69
CA ALA A 83 11.15 8.62 11.13
C ALA A 83 10.76 9.54 9.97
N HIS A 84 9.82 10.44 10.21
CA HIS A 84 9.31 11.43 9.26
C HIS A 84 9.50 12.85 9.75
N ARG A 85 9.75 13.78 8.80
CA ARG A 85 9.66 15.23 9.01
C ARG A 85 9.16 15.90 7.75
N ASP A 86 8.32 16.95 7.91
CA ASP A 86 7.77 17.68 6.78
C ASP A 86 7.81 19.22 6.94
N SER A 87 7.53 19.91 5.83
CA SER A 87 7.49 21.38 5.76
C SER A 87 6.30 22.02 6.47
N MET A 88 5.33 21.22 6.95
CA MET A 88 4.21 21.69 7.77
C MET A 88 4.57 21.73 9.25
N GLY A 89 5.76 21.21 9.63
CA GLY A 89 6.23 21.13 11.01
C GLY A 89 5.90 19.81 11.70
N ASN A 90 5.31 18.85 10.99
CA ASN A 90 5.08 17.53 11.56
C ASN A 90 6.39 16.74 11.63
N HIS A 91 6.49 15.91 12.65
CA HIS A 91 7.54 14.92 12.84
C HIS A 91 6.97 13.74 13.64
N GLY A 92 7.41 12.54 13.36
CA GLY A 92 6.95 11.34 14.03
C GLY A 92 7.87 10.15 13.79
N VAL A 93 7.61 9.07 14.52
CA VAL A 93 8.28 7.78 14.37
C VAL A 93 7.25 6.67 14.44
N VAL A 94 7.20 5.85 13.39
CA VAL A 94 6.27 4.73 13.26
C VAL A 94 7.04 3.42 13.30
N GLY A 95 6.69 2.54 14.22
CA GLY A 95 7.26 1.19 14.35
C GLY A 95 6.47 0.13 13.59
N ALA A 96 6.93 -1.12 13.70
CA ALA A 96 6.34 -2.28 13.04
C ALA A 96 4.84 -2.42 13.35
N GLY A 97 4.05 -2.69 12.31
CA GLY A 97 2.58 -2.76 12.36
C GLY A 97 1.88 -1.41 12.33
N GLY A 98 2.62 -0.31 12.36
CA GLY A 98 2.08 1.04 12.27
C GLY A 98 1.97 1.55 10.83
N VAL A 99 1.19 2.62 10.67
CA VAL A 99 0.95 3.31 9.41
C VAL A 99 1.28 4.77 9.54
N GLN A 100 1.99 5.30 8.55
CA GLN A 100 2.13 6.73 8.29
C GLN A 100 1.28 7.09 7.09
N PHE A 101 0.64 8.24 7.16
CA PHE A 101 -0.17 8.78 6.07
C PHE A 101 0.21 10.24 5.81
N MET A 102 0.28 10.62 4.55
CA MET A 102 0.45 11.99 4.11
C MET A 102 -0.37 12.26 2.85
N SER A 103 -1.27 13.23 2.92
CA SER A 103 -1.88 13.83 1.72
C SER A 103 -1.04 15.03 1.30
N ALA A 104 -0.46 14.97 0.10
CA ALA A 104 0.43 16.02 -0.38
C ALA A 104 -0.32 17.28 -0.84
N GLY A 105 -1.55 17.17 -1.29
CA GLY A 105 -2.43 18.29 -1.65
C GLY A 105 -1.75 19.36 -2.48
N THR A 106 -1.83 20.62 -2.05
CA THR A 106 -1.21 21.78 -2.74
C THR A 106 0.32 21.76 -2.76
N GLY A 107 0.94 20.87 -2.01
CA GLY A 107 2.39 20.65 -1.98
C GLY A 107 2.93 20.53 -0.56
N VAL A 108 3.84 19.59 -0.38
CA VAL A 108 4.60 19.36 0.86
C VAL A 108 6.00 18.88 0.48
N THR A 109 6.98 19.24 1.28
CA THR A 109 8.33 18.68 1.24
C THR A 109 8.54 17.86 2.50
N HIS A 110 8.97 16.60 2.36
CA HIS A 110 9.23 15.74 3.51
C HIS A 110 10.51 14.95 3.36
N SER A 111 10.93 14.34 4.46
CA SER A 111 12.03 13.40 4.54
C SER A 111 11.64 12.19 5.36
N GLU A 112 12.14 11.02 4.98
CA GLU A 112 11.86 9.74 5.63
C GLU A 112 13.16 8.98 5.85
N TYR A 113 13.44 8.62 7.11
CA TYR A 113 14.67 7.94 7.48
C TYR A 113 14.40 6.70 8.34
N ASN A 114 15.26 5.71 8.22
CA ASN A 114 15.35 4.65 9.21
C ASN A 114 15.82 5.26 10.54
N ASN A 115 14.96 5.19 11.58
CA ASN A 115 15.25 5.75 12.91
C ASN A 115 16.30 4.96 13.69
N LYS A 116 16.60 3.72 13.29
CA LYS A 116 17.64 2.87 13.87
C LYS A 116 18.94 3.04 13.09
N ALA A 117 20.06 3.08 13.80
CA ALA A 117 21.37 3.28 13.18
C ALA A 117 21.98 1.99 12.59
N ASP A 118 21.61 0.83 13.12
CA ASP A 118 22.28 -0.45 12.92
C ASP A 118 21.33 -1.62 12.56
N GLU A 119 20.02 -1.35 12.46
CA GLU A 119 19.02 -2.33 12.07
C GLU A 119 18.33 -1.88 10.78
N PRO A 120 17.98 -2.78 9.86
CA PRO A 120 17.21 -2.41 8.66
C PRO A 120 15.76 -2.05 9.01
N LEU A 121 15.20 -1.13 8.22
CA LEU A 121 13.77 -0.82 8.19
C LEU A 121 13.17 -1.47 6.97
N HIS A 122 12.14 -2.29 7.15
CA HIS A 122 11.36 -2.88 6.07
C HIS A 122 9.94 -2.32 6.08
N LEU A 123 9.50 -1.81 4.95
CA LEU A 123 8.17 -1.18 4.80
C LEU A 123 7.61 -1.40 3.39
N VAL A 124 6.31 -1.20 3.24
CA VAL A 124 5.68 -0.99 1.94
C VAL A 124 5.19 0.44 1.84
N GLN A 125 5.64 1.16 0.80
CA GLN A 125 5.19 2.51 0.50
C GLN A 125 4.22 2.49 -0.69
N MET A 126 3.04 3.08 -0.49
CA MET A 126 1.93 3.04 -1.43
C MET A 126 1.44 4.45 -1.75
N TRP A 127 1.25 4.73 -3.04
CA TRP A 127 0.70 6.01 -3.49
C TRP A 127 -0.61 5.78 -4.21
N VAL A 128 -1.63 6.50 -3.78
CA VAL A 128 -2.95 6.47 -4.39
C VAL A 128 -3.26 7.83 -5.00
N LEU A 129 -3.75 7.83 -6.23
CA LEU A 129 -4.22 9.04 -6.89
C LEU A 129 -5.39 9.63 -6.07
N PRO A 130 -5.34 10.91 -5.69
CA PRO A 130 -6.37 11.49 -4.86
C PRO A 130 -7.70 11.64 -5.59
N GLY A 131 -8.80 11.55 -4.88
CA GLY A 131 -10.14 11.81 -5.42
C GLY A 131 -10.41 13.30 -5.64
N ARG A 132 -9.58 14.18 -5.06
CA ARG A 132 -9.68 15.64 -5.20
C ARG A 132 -8.31 16.27 -5.13
N LEU A 133 -8.01 17.11 -6.13
CA LEU A 133 -6.74 17.85 -6.24
C LEU A 133 -6.78 19.16 -5.46
N GLY A 134 -5.60 19.70 -5.15
CA GLY A 134 -5.42 21.05 -4.59
C GLY A 134 -5.97 21.23 -3.17
N ILE A 135 -6.16 20.16 -2.43
CA ILE A 135 -6.57 20.24 -1.01
C ILE A 135 -5.39 20.69 -0.14
N PRO A 136 -5.64 21.23 1.07
CA PRO A 136 -4.57 21.43 2.03
C PRO A 136 -3.83 20.13 2.33
N PRO A 137 -2.49 20.14 2.43
CA PRO A 137 -1.74 18.93 2.80
C PRO A 137 -2.05 18.55 4.25
N SER A 138 -1.95 17.25 4.54
CA SER A 138 -2.17 16.70 5.88
C SER A 138 -1.23 15.53 6.15
N TYR A 139 -0.99 15.25 7.43
CA TYR A 139 -0.14 14.17 7.91
C TYR A 139 -0.81 13.48 9.10
N GLY A 140 -0.54 12.21 9.26
CA GLY A 140 -0.95 11.43 10.43
C GLY A 140 -0.15 10.13 10.51
N GLU A 141 -0.06 9.62 11.73
CA GLU A 141 0.54 8.31 12.02
C GLU A 141 -0.30 7.58 13.05
N MET A 142 -0.30 6.26 12.99
CA MET A 142 -1.03 5.42 13.93
C MET A 142 -0.36 4.06 14.08
N ALA A 143 -0.29 3.60 15.32
CA ALA A 143 0.12 2.24 15.65
C ALA A 143 -1.13 1.37 15.86
N PHE A 144 -1.03 0.09 15.52
CA PHE A 144 -2.09 -0.90 15.69
C PHE A 144 -1.53 -2.15 16.35
N ASP A 145 -2.27 -2.68 17.31
CA ASP A 145 -1.90 -3.95 17.92
C ASP A 145 -2.14 -5.12 16.95
N VAL A 146 -1.31 -6.16 17.07
CA VAL A 146 -1.48 -7.36 16.26
C VAL A 146 -2.85 -8.02 16.48
N ASP A 147 -3.40 -7.90 17.69
CA ASP A 147 -4.70 -8.46 18.04
C ASP A 147 -5.86 -7.75 17.32
N ASP A 148 -5.70 -6.49 16.91
CA ASP A 148 -6.71 -5.76 16.15
C ASP A 148 -6.90 -6.31 14.74
N ARG A 149 -5.83 -6.93 14.17
CA ARG A 149 -5.80 -7.49 12.81
C ARG A 149 -5.62 -9.01 12.77
N ARG A 150 -5.67 -9.70 13.93
CA ARG A 150 -5.52 -11.16 13.99
C ARG A 150 -6.74 -11.86 13.42
N ASN A 151 -6.55 -12.63 12.34
CA ASN A 151 -7.58 -13.43 11.66
C ASN A 151 -8.82 -12.63 11.23
N ARG A 152 -8.64 -11.34 10.96
CA ARG A 152 -9.67 -10.42 10.43
C ARG A 152 -9.03 -9.28 9.66
N TRP A 153 -9.75 -8.69 8.73
CA TRP A 153 -9.33 -7.44 8.12
C TRP A 153 -9.53 -6.28 9.10
N LEU A 154 -8.50 -5.44 9.21
CA LEU A 154 -8.53 -4.15 9.89
C LEU A 154 -8.47 -3.07 8.81
N ASP A 155 -9.55 -2.30 8.66
CA ASP A 155 -9.60 -1.13 7.78
C ASP A 155 -8.83 0.02 8.45
N ILE A 156 -7.77 0.51 7.80
CA ILE A 156 -6.87 1.54 8.38
C ILE A 156 -7.05 2.89 7.70
N VAL A 157 -7.09 2.89 6.36
CA VAL A 157 -7.21 4.11 5.55
C VAL A 157 -8.41 3.97 4.63
N SER A 158 -9.31 4.95 4.61
CA SER A 158 -10.43 4.93 3.66
C SER A 158 -10.93 6.32 3.29
N GLY A 159 -11.30 6.48 2.02
CA GLY A 159 -12.11 7.61 1.55
C GLY A 159 -13.57 7.25 1.30
N ASP A 160 -13.96 5.98 1.49
CA ASP A 160 -15.35 5.56 1.49
C ASP A 160 -16.01 5.97 2.81
N PRO A 161 -17.07 6.81 2.79
CA PRO A 161 -17.75 7.22 4.01
C PRO A 161 -18.48 6.08 4.75
N ALA A 162 -18.74 4.96 4.07
CA ALA A 162 -19.36 3.77 4.68
C ALA A 162 -18.37 2.89 5.45
N VAL A 163 -17.07 3.09 5.27
CA VAL A 163 -16.01 2.35 5.97
C VAL A 163 -15.52 3.16 7.17
N ASP A 164 -15.58 2.55 8.34
CA ASP A 164 -15.03 3.11 9.58
C ASP A 164 -13.52 2.86 9.63
N ALA A 165 -12.75 3.81 9.12
CA ALA A 165 -11.29 3.78 9.11
C ALA A 165 -10.74 5.02 9.84
N PRO A 166 -9.72 4.86 10.70
CA PRO A 166 -9.17 5.97 11.49
C PRO A 166 -8.47 7.03 10.64
N ILE A 167 -7.91 6.65 9.48
CA ILE A 167 -7.25 7.58 8.56
C ILE A 167 -8.15 7.83 7.35
N ARG A 168 -8.41 9.12 7.07
CA ARG A 168 -9.29 9.53 5.96
C ARG A 168 -8.48 10.08 4.80
N ILE A 169 -8.78 9.59 3.59
CA ILE A 169 -8.24 10.07 2.32
C ILE A 169 -9.37 10.60 1.43
N THR A 170 -9.02 11.29 0.33
CA THR A 170 -10.03 11.82 -0.60
C THR A 170 -10.45 10.84 -1.66
N GLN A 171 -9.61 9.83 -1.97
CA GLN A 171 -9.95 8.79 -2.94
C GLN A 171 -10.94 7.79 -2.32
N ASN A 172 -11.91 7.34 -3.11
CA ASN A 172 -12.80 6.24 -2.72
C ASN A 172 -12.04 4.90 -2.78
N ALA A 173 -11.06 4.77 -1.91
CA ALA A 173 -10.22 3.60 -1.77
C ALA A 173 -10.13 3.19 -0.30
N THR A 174 -9.88 1.91 -0.02
CA THR A 174 -9.71 1.40 1.34
C THR A 174 -8.45 0.54 1.43
N PHE A 175 -7.58 0.87 2.36
CA PHE A 175 -6.42 0.07 2.76
C PHE A 175 -6.71 -0.70 4.03
N ARG A 176 -6.43 -2.00 3.98
CA ARG A 176 -6.64 -2.90 5.11
C ARG A 176 -5.50 -3.88 5.26
N VAL A 177 -5.30 -4.34 6.47
CA VAL A 177 -4.26 -5.31 6.82
C VAL A 177 -4.85 -6.47 7.61
N THR A 178 -4.17 -7.63 7.58
CA THR A 178 -4.49 -8.76 8.44
C THR A 178 -3.23 -9.54 8.80
N ARG A 179 -3.21 -10.12 9.99
CA ARG A 179 -2.29 -11.18 10.39
C ARG A 179 -3.08 -12.48 10.50
N LEU A 180 -2.88 -13.38 9.53
CA LEU A 180 -3.48 -14.72 9.56
C LEU A 180 -2.59 -15.68 10.37
N GLU A 181 -3.20 -16.42 11.26
CA GLU A 181 -2.58 -17.48 12.05
C GLU A 181 -3.40 -18.77 11.81
N ASN A 182 -3.02 -19.54 10.77
CA ASN A 182 -3.72 -20.75 10.32
C ASN A 182 -5.23 -20.55 10.16
N ALA A 183 -5.65 -19.43 9.61
CA ALA A 183 -7.05 -19.02 9.52
C ALA A 183 -7.47 -18.80 8.06
N THR A 184 -8.79 -18.67 7.88
CA THR A 184 -9.42 -18.29 6.61
C THR A 184 -10.34 -17.11 6.87
N ILE A 185 -10.19 -16.06 6.05
CA ILE A 185 -11.07 -14.89 6.05
C ILE A 185 -11.52 -14.55 4.64
N GLU A 186 -12.59 -13.80 4.53
CA GLU A 186 -13.13 -13.35 3.26
C GLU A 186 -13.36 -11.84 3.27
N THR A 187 -13.32 -11.22 2.08
CA THR A 187 -13.79 -9.86 1.87
C THR A 187 -14.58 -9.77 0.56
N GLN A 188 -15.50 -8.84 0.51
CA GLN A 188 -16.37 -8.59 -0.65
C GLN A 188 -15.95 -7.29 -1.31
N PHE A 189 -15.97 -7.29 -2.65
CA PHE A 189 -15.81 -6.09 -3.46
C PHE A 189 -17.13 -5.74 -4.17
N ALA A 190 -17.39 -4.47 -4.34
CA ALA A 190 -18.43 -4.03 -5.25
C ALA A 190 -18.06 -4.39 -6.72
N SER A 191 -19.00 -4.26 -7.65
CA SER A 191 -18.70 -4.43 -9.09
C SER A 191 -17.69 -3.41 -9.57
N GLU A 192 -16.89 -3.81 -10.57
CA GLU A 192 -15.93 -2.95 -11.25
C GLU A 192 -14.83 -2.36 -10.33
N ARG A 193 -14.68 -2.91 -9.11
CA ARG A 193 -13.59 -2.54 -8.21
C ARG A 193 -12.30 -3.23 -8.60
N TYR A 194 -11.20 -2.53 -8.34
CA TYR A 194 -9.84 -3.06 -8.40
C TYR A 194 -9.40 -3.47 -7.00
N GLY A 195 -8.72 -4.60 -6.90
CA GLY A 195 -8.07 -5.05 -5.67
C GLY A 195 -6.57 -5.24 -5.90
N PHE A 196 -5.77 -4.94 -4.91
CA PHE A 196 -4.34 -5.26 -4.89
C PHE A 196 -4.01 -5.91 -3.55
N LEU A 197 -3.83 -7.23 -3.57
CA LEU A 197 -3.39 -8.02 -2.40
C LEU A 197 -1.88 -8.21 -2.47
N PHE A 198 -1.19 -8.05 -1.35
CA PHE A 198 0.23 -8.32 -1.23
C PHE A 198 0.51 -9.16 0.02
N VAL A 199 1.40 -10.16 -0.11
CA VAL A 199 1.88 -10.99 0.99
C VAL A 199 3.13 -10.36 1.58
N ALA A 200 2.96 -9.66 2.70
CA ALA A 200 4.06 -8.97 3.38
C ALA A 200 4.98 -9.94 4.13
N GLY A 201 4.46 -11.10 4.54
CA GLY A 201 5.24 -12.13 5.21
C GLY A 201 4.48 -13.45 5.30
N GLY A 202 5.20 -14.57 5.44
CA GLY A 202 4.60 -15.90 5.52
C GLY A 202 4.14 -16.45 4.17
N SER A 203 3.05 -17.25 4.18
CA SER A 203 2.45 -17.84 2.99
C SER A 203 0.93 -17.93 3.12
N ALA A 204 0.23 -17.75 2.01
CA ALA A 204 -1.22 -17.80 1.94
C ALA A 204 -1.74 -18.51 0.70
N GLN A 205 -3.04 -18.79 0.68
CA GLN A 205 -3.79 -19.06 -0.53
C GLN A 205 -4.81 -17.96 -0.74
N ALA A 206 -4.96 -17.46 -1.96
CA ALA A 206 -5.98 -16.49 -2.35
C ALA A 206 -6.83 -17.11 -3.47
N ASN A 207 -8.12 -17.33 -3.21
CA ASN A 207 -9.05 -18.02 -4.12
C ASN A 207 -8.47 -19.34 -4.72
N GLY A 208 -7.69 -20.09 -3.92
CA GLY A 208 -7.07 -21.35 -4.31
C GLY A 208 -5.64 -21.26 -4.86
N GLU A 209 -5.19 -20.07 -5.28
CA GLU A 209 -3.82 -19.84 -5.73
C GLU A 209 -2.86 -19.68 -4.54
N ARG A 210 -1.73 -20.37 -4.59
CA ARG A 210 -0.70 -20.31 -3.54
C ARG A 210 0.17 -19.07 -3.73
N LEU A 211 0.43 -18.36 -2.62
CA LEU A 211 1.22 -17.15 -2.55
C LEU A 211 2.28 -17.26 -1.43
N ASN A 212 3.45 -16.69 -1.67
CA ASN A 212 4.52 -16.56 -0.71
C ASN A 212 4.82 -15.07 -0.45
N ALA A 213 5.62 -14.78 0.57
CA ALA A 213 6.07 -13.42 0.84
C ALA A 213 6.65 -12.75 -0.42
N GLY A 214 6.25 -11.51 -0.66
CA GLY A 214 6.59 -10.72 -1.83
C GLY A 214 5.68 -10.92 -3.04
N ASP A 215 4.84 -11.96 -3.07
CA ASP A 215 3.85 -12.13 -4.16
C ASP A 215 2.69 -11.15 -4.00
N ALA A 216 2.13 -10.73 -5.12
CA ALA A 216 0.92 -9.91 -5.16
C ALA A 216 -0.17 -10.54 -6.03
N VAL A 217 -1.41 -10.10 -5.83
CA VAL A 217 -2.54 -10.45 -6.71
C VAL A 217 -3.24 -9.17 -7.16
N ARG A 218 -3.42 -9.03 -8.47
CA ARG A 218 -4.24 -8.01 -9.09
C ARG A 218 -5.64 -8.54 -9.33
N LEU A 219 -6.62 -7.83 -8.79
CA LEU A 219 -8.03 -8.17 -8.88
C LEU A 219 -8.78 -7.06 -9.64
N TYR A 220 -9.65 -7.42 -10.55
CA TYR A 220 -10.63 -6.53 -11.15
C TYR A 220 -11.95 -7.26 -11.29
N ASP A 221 -13.04 -6.65 -10.79
CA ASP A 221 -14.41 -7.20 -10.80
C ASP A 221 -14.52 -8.61 -10.19
N VAL A 222 -13.66 -8.91 -9.22
CA VAL A 222 -13.71 -10.13 -8.40
C VAL A 222 -14.57 -9.85 -7.17
N ARG A 223 -15.74 -10.49 -7.09
CA ARG A 223 -16.74 -10.19 -6.05
C ARG A 223 -16.34 -10.66 -4.66
N THR A 224 -15.61 -11.75 -4.57
CA THR A 224 -15.19 -12.35 -3.29
C THR A 224 -13.72 -12.71 -3.36
N LEU A 225 -12.96 -12.24 -2.40
CA LEU A 225 -11.59 -12.67 -2.13
C LEU A 225 -11.59 -13.48 -0.84
N ARG A 226 -11.25 -14.75 -0.94
CA ARG A 226 -11.03 -15.66 0.18
C ARG A 226 -9.52 -15.87 0.33
N VAL A 227 -8.99 -15.60 1.53
CA VAL A 227 -7.58 -15.83 1.85
C VAL A 227 -7.46 -16.76 3.04
N SER A 228 -6.46 -17.66 3.00
CA SER A 228 -6.17 -18.60 4.09
C SER A 228 -4.68 -18.84 4.21
N GLY A 229 -4.21 -19.18 5.41
CA GLY A 229 -2.80 -19.49 5.64
C GLY A 229 -2.25 -18.95 6.94
N ASP A 230 -0.92 -18.79 6.97
CA ASP A 230 -0.16 -18.12 8.05
C ASP A 230 0.67 -17.02 7.39
N ALA A 231 0.17 -15.79 7.43
CA ALA A 231 0.71 -14.68 6.64
C ALA A 231 0.33 -13.33 7.22
N GLU A 232 1.16 -12.33 6.96
CA GLU A 232 0.78 -10.93 7.04
C GLU A 232 0.42 -10.44 5.65
N LEU A 233 -0.78 -9.88 5.50
CA LEU A 233 -1.34 -9.47 4.22
C LEU A 233 -1.77 -8.01 4.27
N VAL A 234 -1.53 -7.29 3.18
CA VAL A 234 -2.08 -5.96 2.94
C VAL A 234 -2.98 -5.99 1.70
N LEU A 235 -4.06 -5.25 1.74
CA LEU A 235 -5.07 -5.24 0.67
C LEU A 235 -5.56 -3.82 0.42
N TRP A 236 -5.52 -3.39 -0.83
CA TRP A 236 -6.25 -2.24 -1.33
C TRP A 236 -7.52 -2.65 -2.04
N ASP A 237 -8.62 -1.95 -1.74
CA ASP A 237 -9.85 -1.89 -2.51
C ASP A 237 -9.92 -0.50 -3.16
N LEU A 238 -9.98 -0.43 -4.49
CA LEU A 238 -9.68 0.77 -5.28
C LEU A 238 -10.76 1.02 -6.34
N PRO A 239 -11.07 2.28 -6.68
CA PRO A 239 -11.80 2.59 -7.89
C PRO A 239 -10.90 2.48 -9.11
N GLY A 240 -11.51 2.42 -10.30
CA GLY A 240 -10.81 2.74 -11.53
C GLY A 240 -10.36 4.19 -11.57
N VAL A 241 -9.32 4.49 -12.35
CA VAL A 241 -9.01 5.87 -12.72
C VAL A 241 -9.81 6.23 -13.97
N THR A 242 -10.49 7.37 -13.92
CA THR A 242 -11.06 7.97 -15.12
C THR A 242 -9.91 8.62 -15.89
N PRO A 243 -9.75 8.34 -17.21
CA PRO A 243 -8.73 8.97 -18.05
C PRO A 243 -8.84 10.49 -18.04
#